data_33afc12732edfadc9cc7320372530850
#
_entry.id   33afc12732edfadc9cc7320372530850
#
_cell.length_a   1.000
_cell.length_b   1.000
_cell.length_c   1.000
_cell.angle_alpha   90.00
_cell.angle_beta   90.00
_cell.angle_gamma   90.00
#
_symmetry.space_group_name_H-M   'P 1'
#
loop_
_entity.id
_entity.type
_entity.pdbx_description
1 polymer ?
#
loop_
_entity_poly.entity_id
_entity_poly.type
_entity_poly.pdbx_seq_one_letter_code
_entity_poly.pdbx_strand_id
1 'polypeptide(L)'
;SETTYSLFQKGRAHLKRGMAAQATVSLEKAKARDPEKASIREALGIAYFRIARWEAAEAEFRKVLELSPVDDYAHYALGRCLEKQGRAREANGQYKLANAMRPGKADYESRIKDFS
;
A
#
# COMPACT_ATOMS: atom_id res chain seq x y z
N SER A 1 -4.37 -13.32 25.15
CA SER A 1 -3.20 -12.57 24.66
C SER A 1 -3.35 -12.27 23.18
N GLU A 2 -2.83 -11.15 22.75
CA GLU A 2 -2.89 -10.74 21.36
C GLU A 2 -1.82 -11.48 20.54
N THR A 3 -2.24 -12.14 19.48
CA THR A 3 -1.33 -12.77 18.52
C THR A 3 -1.13 -11.84 17.32
N THR A 4 -0.12 -12.12 16.49
CA THR A 4 0.06 -11.40 15.22
C THR A 4 -1.22 -11.47 14.38
N TYR A 5 -1.83 -12.66 14.30
CA TYR A 5 -3.06 -12.86 13.54
C TYR A 5 -4.21 -12.02 14.09
N SER A 6 -4.43 -12.03 15.42
CA SER A 6 -5.53 -11.26 16.01
C SER A 6 -5.33 -9.75 15.84
N LEU A 7 -4.10 -9.26 15.94
CA LEU A 7 -3.77 -7.87 15.68
C LEU A 7 -4.04 -7.49 14.23
N PHE A 8 -3.67 -8.37 13.30
CA PHE A 8 -3.93 -8.15 11.88
C PHE A 8 -5.43 -8.09 11.60
N GLN A 9 -6.21 -9.06 12.13
CA GLN A 9 -7.66 -9.07 11.94
C GLN A 9 -8.33 -7.84 12.54
N LYS A 10 -7.86 -7.40 13.71
CA LYS A 10 -8.36 -6.17 14.35
C LYS A 10 -8.11 -4.94 13.46
N GLY A 11 -6.91 -4.86 12.89
CA GLY A 11 -6.58 -3.76 11.97
C GLY A 11 -7.45 -3.78 10.72
N ARG A 12 -7.66 -4.95 10.14
CA ARG A 12 -8.52 -5.10 8.96
C ARG A 12 -9.98 -4.73 9.27
N ALA A 13 -10.46 -5.11 10.44
CA ALA A 13 -11.81 -4.76 10.87
C ALA A 13 -11.98 -3.25 10.97
N HIS A 14 -10.99 -2.57 11.54
CA HIS A 14 -11.00 -1.10 11.60
C HIS A 14 -11.02 -0.48 10.20
N LEU A 15 -10.22 -1.02 9.27
CA LEU A 15 -10.22 -0.52 7.89
C LEU A 15 -11.59 -0.66 7.24
N LYS A 16 -12.25 -1.78 7.42
CA LYS A 16 -13.61 -2.01 6.88
C LYS A 16 -14.62 -1.01 7.43
N ARG A 17 -14.42 -0.54 8.65
CA ARG A 17 -15.31 0.43 9.29
C ARG A 17 -14.93 1.89 8.99
N GLY A 18 -13.93 2.10 8.14
CA GLY A 18 -13.46 3.45 7.84
C GLY A 18 -12.65 4.07 8.97
N MET A 19 -12.12 3.27 9.88
CA MET A 19 -11.36 3.72 11.05
C MET A 19 -9.86 3.52 10.83
N ALA A 20 -9.33 4.18 9.79
CA ALA A 20 -7.95 3.94 9.35
C ALA A 20 -6.90 4.34 10.40
N ALA A 21 -7.13 5.41 11.15
CA ALA A 21 -6.20 5.82 12.19
C ALA A 21 -6.09 4.75 13.28
N GLN A 22 -7.21 4.18 13.70
CA GLN A 22 -7.23 3.10 14.69
C GLN A 22 -6.57 1.84 14.14
N ALA A 23 -6.75 1.58 12.83
CA ALA A 23 -6.13 0.43 12.19
C ALA A 23 -4.60 0.49 12.29
N THR A 24 -3.99 1.67 12.17
CA THR A 24 -2.53 1.79 12.25
C THR A 24 -1.98 1.29 13.58
N VAL A 25 -2.70 1.49 14.68
CA VAL A 25 -2.24 1.06 16.01
C VAL A 25 -2.06 -0.47 16.05
N SER A 26 -3.10 -1.21 15.67
CA SER A 26 -3.04 -2.68 15.67
C SER A 26 -2.07 -3.22 14.61
N LEU A 27 -2.05 -2.59 13.43
CA LEU A 27 -1.19 -3.05 12.34
C LEU A 27 0.29 -2.77 12.60
N GLU A 28 0.63 -1.68 13.29
CA GLU A 28 2.03 -1.44 13.70
C GLU A 28 2.49 -2.49 14.72
N LYS A 29 1.60 -2.89 15.62
CA LYS A 29 1.93 -3.97 16.57
C LYS A 29 2.14 -5.29 15.84
N ALA A 30 1.29 -5.60 14.86
CA ALA A 30 1.43 -6.80 14.05
C ALA A 30 2.75 -6.79 13.27
N LYS A 31 3.09 -5.65 12.67
CA LYS A 31 4.34 -5.47 11.92
C LYS A 31 5.55 -5.70 12.82
N ALA A 32 5.51 -5.18 14.06
CA ALA A 32 6.62 -5.35 14.99
C ALA A 32 6.88 -6.82 15.30
N ARG A 33 5.84 -7.64 15.32
CA ARG A 33 5.94 -9.08 15.58
C ARG A 33 6.35 -9.88 14.36
N ASP A 34 5.90 -9.45 13.16
CA ASP A 34 6.19 -10.18 11.92
C ASP A 34 6.47 -9.17 10.81
N PRO A 35 7.67 -8.57 10.78
CA PRO A 35 8.00 -7.49 9.86
C PRO A 35 8.12 -7.91 8.40
N GLU A 36 8.21 -9.21 8.13
CA GLU A 36 8.38 -9.71 6.75
C GLU A 36 7.08 -10.27 6.16
N LYS A 37 5.94 -9.96 6.76
CA LYS A 37 4.64 -10.44 6.25
C LYS A 37 4.02 -9.38 5.34
N ALA A 38 3.96 -9.69 4.04
CA ALA A 38 3.48 -8.75 3.01
C ALA A 38 2.05 -8.27 3.27
N SER A 39 1.15 -9.13 3.73
CA SER A 39 -0.24 -8.77 3.98
C SER A 39 -0.38 -7.70 5.07
N ILE A 40 0.45 -7.75 6.10
CA ILE A 40 0.46 -6.74 7.16
C ILE A 40 0.97 -5.41 6.61
N ARG A 41 2.05 -5.45 5.83
CA ARG A 41 2.64 -4.25 5.21
C ARG A 41 1.64 -3.58 4.27
N GLU A 42 0.93 -4.37 3.47
CA GLU A 42 -0.08 -3.84 2.56
C GLU A 42 -1.21 -3.17 3.32
N ALA A 43 -1.76 -3.84 4.34
CA ALA A 43 -2.85 -3.28 5.13
C ALA A 43 -2.43 -1.98 5.81
N LEU A 44 -1.21 -1.94 6.34
CA LEU A 44 -0.68 -0.75 6.99
C LEU A 44 -0.48 0.39 5.98
N GLY A 45 0.01 0.07 4.78
CA GLY A 45 0.13 1.05 3.70
C GLY A 45 -1.22 1.67 3.34
N ILE A 46 -2.25 0.83 3.22
CA ILE A 46 -3.62 1.30 2.95
C ILE A 46 -4.11 2.22 4.08
N ALA A 47 -3.89 1.83 5.34
CA ALA A 47 -4.31 2.63 6.48
C ALA A 47 -3.63 4.00 6.48
N TYR A 48 -2.32 4.04 6.28
CA TYR A 48 -1.59 5.29 6.20
C TYR A 48 -2.05 6.15 5.04
N PHE A 49 -2.30 5.53 3.88
CA PHE A 49 -2.80 6.28 2.72
C PHE A 49 -4.12 6.97 3.03
N ARG A 50 -5.04 6.27 3.70
CA ARG A 50 -6.36 6.81 4.02
C ARG A 50 -6.33 7.98 4.99
N ILE A 51 -5.28 8.08 5.80
CA ILE A 51 -5.10 9.21 6.72
C ILE A 51 -4.09 10.23 6.20
N ALA A 52 -3.81 10.19 4.90
CA ALA A 52 -2.95 11.13 4.19
C ALA A 52 -1.50 11.16 4.68
N ARG A 53 -1.02 10.05 5.23
CA ARG A 53 0.39 9.92 5.59
C ARG A 53 1.12 9.24 4.44
N TRP A 54 1.36 10.04 3.41
CA TRP A 54 1.83 9.55 2.11
C TRP A 54 3.19 8.89 2.16
N GLU A 55 4.14 9.49 2.89
CA GLU A 55 5.49 8.95 2.99
C GLU A 55 5.52 7.64 3.79
N ALA A 56 4.73 7.57 4.86
CA ALA A 56 4.62 6.34 5.64
C ALA A 56 4.00 5.22 4.81
N ALA A 57 2.95 5.53 4.04
CA ALA A 57 2.32 4.57 3.14
C ALA A 57 3.31 4.10 2.07
N GLU A 58 4.07 5.03 1.49
CA GLU A 58 5.09 4.70 0.49
C GLU A 58 6.09 3.68 1.04
N ALA A 59 6.58 3.89 2.26
CA ALA A 59 7.54 2.98 2.87
C ALA A 59 6.98 1.57 3.00
N GLU A 60 5.70 1.44 3.37
CA GLU A 60 5.08 0.13 3.51
C GLU A 60 4.90 -0.57 2.16
N PHE A 61 4.45 0.14 1.13
CA PHE A 61 4.30 -0.46 -0.19
C PHE A 61 5.65 -0.82 -0.83
N ARG A 62 6.70 -0.03 -0.57
CA ARG A 62 8.04 -0.42 -1.02
C ARG A 62 8.50 -1.71 -0.36
N LYS A 63 8.16 -1.91 0.92
CA LYS A 63 8.47 -3.17 1.60
C LYS A 63 7.68 -4.33 1.00
N VAL A 64 6.41 -4.12 0.65
CA VAL A 64 5.62 -5.16 -0.05
C VAL A 64 6.36 -5.58 -1.32
N LEU A 65 6.89 -4.61 -2.08
CA LEU A 65 7.57 -4.91 -3.35
C LEU A 65 8.94 -5.58 -3.15
N GLU A 66 9.62 -5.33 -2.02
CA GLU A 66 10.81 -6.11 -1.67
C GLU A 66 10.46 -7.57 -1.44
N LEU A 67 9.31 -7.82 -0.81
CA LEU A 67 8.86 -9.17 -0.48
C LEU A 67 8.21 -9.87 -1.69
N SER A 68 7.56 -9.10 -2.56
CA SER A 68 6.83 -9.62 -3.72
C SER A 68 6.92 -8.61 -4.88
N PRO A 69 8.01 -8.65 -5.67
CA PRO A 69 8.24 -7.66 -6.75
C PRO A 69 7.19 -7.66 -7.86
N VAL A 70 6.40 -8.72 -7.97
CA VAL A 70 5.38 -8.86 -9.02
C VAL A 70 3.97 -8.53 -8.54
N ASP A 71 3.85 -7.94 -7.36
CA ASP A 71 2.56 -7.52 -6.82
C ASP A 71 2.07 -6.26 -7.56
N ASP A 72 1.14 -6.46 -8.50
CA ASP A 72 0.63 -5.36 -9.32
C ASP A 72 -0.05 -4.28 -8.51
N TYR A 73 -0.84 -4.68 -7.51
CA TYR A 73 -1.52 -3.70 -6.64
C TYR A 73 -0.51 -2.83 -5.88
N ALA A 74 0.58 -3.43 -5.39
CA ALA A 74 1.59 -2.66 -4.64
C ALA A 74 2.28 -1.62 -5.51
N HIS A 75 2.55 -1.92 -6.79
CA HIS A 75 3.07 -0.92 -7.72
C HIS A 75 2.07 0.22 -7.92
N TYR A 76 0.80 -0.12 -8.11
CA TYR A 76 -0.26 0.87 -8.26
C TYR A 76 -0.37 1.76 -7.02
N ALA A 77 -0.42 1.14 -5.83
CA ALA A 77 -0.54 1.86 -4.56
C ALA A 77 0.68 2.75 -4.30
N LEU A 78 1.88 2.26 -4.62
CA LEU A 78 3.09 3.08 -4.54
C LEU A 78 2.96 4.29 -5.46
N GLY A 79 2.49 4.09 -6.68
CA GLY A 79 2.23 5.20 -7.61
C GLY A 79 1.28 6.23 -7.02
N ARG A 80 0.21 5.79 -6.36
CA ARG A 80 -0.73 6.70 -5.70
C ARG A 80 -0.06 7.52 -4.61
N CYS A 81 0.81 6.89 -3.80
CA CYS A 81 1.56 7.60 -2.76
C CYS A 81 2.50 8.65 -3.35
N LEU A 82 3.17 8.30 -4.44
CA LEU A 82 4.10 9.23 -5.11
C LEU A 82 3.35 10.40 -5.74
N GLU A 83 2.21 10.13 -6.37
CA GLU A 83 1.38 11.16 -6.97
C GLU A 83 0.92 12.18 -5.93
N LYS A 84 0.48 11.70 -4.76
CA LYS A 84 0.06 12.57 -3.66
C LYS A 84 1.18 13.46 -3.14
N GLN A 85 2.42 13.06 -3.35
CA GLN A 85 3.61 13.84 -2.97
C GLN A 85 4.11 14.76 -4.09
N GLY A 86 3.40 14.82 -5.23
CA GLY A 86 3.81 15.64 -6.36
C GLY A 86 4.92 15.01 -7.22
N ARG A 87 5.22 13.75 -7.01
CA ARG A 87 6.28 13.02 -7.73
C ARG A 87 5.65 12.28 -8.92
N ALA A 88 5.12 13.07 -9.85
CA ALA A 88 4.28 12.55 -10.93
C ALA A 88 5.00 11.60 -11.90
N ARG A 89 6.27 11.88 -12.24
CA ARG A 89 7.01 11.02 -13.16
C ARG A 89 7.34 9.67 -12.54
N GLU A 90 7.73 9.67 -11.27
CA GLU A 90 7.97 8.42 -10.54
C GLU A 90 6.68 7.62 -10.40
N ALA A 91 5.57 8.30 -10.09
CA ALA A 91 4.26 7.65 -10.01
C ALA A 91 3.91 6.98 -11.34
N ASN A 92 4.15 7.68 -12.44
CA ASN A 92 3.86 7.16 -13.78
C ASN A 92 4.61 5.86 -14.06
N GLY A 93 5.88 5.79 -13.65
CA GLY A 93 6.68 4.57 -13.79
C GLY A 93 6.05 3.39 -13.05
N GLN A 94 5.55 3.63 -11.85
CA GLN A 94 4.88 2.59 -11.06
C GLN A 94 3.56 2.14 -11.67
N TYR A 95 2.78 3.08 -12.22
CA TYR A 95 1.54 2.72 -12.91
C TYR A 95 1.80 1.89 -14.16
N LYS A 96 2.87 2.21 -14.90
CA LYS A 96 3.27 1.41 -16.07
C LYS A 96 3.65 -0.01 -15.68
N LEU A 97 4.36 -0.16 -14.56
CA LEU A 97 4.72 -1.48 -14.04
C LEU A 97 3.47 -2.28 -13.65
N ALA A 98 2.54 -1.65 -12.93
CA ALA A 98 1.28 -2.29 -12.55
C ALA A 98 0.52 -2.74 -13.80
N ASN A 99 0.42 -1.87 -14.80
CA ASN A 99 -0.29 -2.18 -16.05
C ASN A 99 0.40 -3.30 -16.85
N ALA A 100 1.72 -3.34 -16.85
CA ALA A 100 2.47 -4.40 -17.52
C ALA A 100 2.24 -5.75 -16.86
N MET A 101 2.14 -5.78 -15.54
CA MET A 101 1.92 -7.00 -14.76
C MET A 101 0.48 -7.50 -14.87
N ARG A 102 -0.46 -6.58 -14.99
CA ARG A 102 -1.89 -6.91 -15.09
C ARG A 102 -2.55 -6.04 -16.17
N PRO A 103 -2.35 -6.37 -17.45
CA PRO A 103 -2.93 -5.58 -18.55
C PRO A 103 -4.45 -5.60 -18.52
N GLY A 104 -5.05 -4.50 -18.94
CA GLY A 104 -6.51 -4.40 -19.04
C GLY A 104 -7.23 -3.98 -17.78
N LYS A 105 -6.51 -3.74 -16.69
CA LYS A 105 -7.13 -3.22 -15.48
C LYS A 105 -7.26 -1.70 -15.62
N ALA A 106 -8.50 -1.23 -15.73
CA ALA A 106 -8.80 0.17 -16.05
C ALA A 106 -8.17 1.16 -15.07
N ASP A 107 -8.15 0.83 -13.77
CA ASP A 107 -7.57 1.71 -12.75
C ASP A 107 -6.09 1.99 -12.99
N TYR A 108 -5.34 0.98 -13.47
CA TYR A 108 -3.92 1.14 -13.73
C TYR A 108 -3.68 1.96 -14.99
N GLU A 109 -4.36 1.58 -16.05
CA GLU A 109 -4.19 2.20 -17.36
C GLU A 109 -4.58 3.68 -17.34
N SER A 110 -5.69 4.01 -16.68
CA SER A 110 -6.23 5.37 -16.66
C SER A 110 -5.32 6.39 -15.96
N ARG A 111 -4.39 5.92 -15.13
CA ARG A 111 -3.48 6.82 -14.41
C ARG A 111 -2.18 7.08 -15.13
N ILE A 112 -1.89 6.32 -16.19
CA ILE A 112 -0.67 6.52 -16.98
C ILE A 112 -0.81 7.81 -17.77
N LYS A 113 0.22 8.66 -17.69
CA LYS A 113 0.26 9.96 -18.38
C LYS A 113 1.40 9.97 -19.39
N ASP A 114 1.25 10.82 -20.40
CA ASP A 114 2.28 11.08 -21.37
C ASP A 114 3.06 12.34 -20.94
N PHE A 115 4.35 12.17 -20.69
CA PHE A 115 5.23 13.27 -20.29
C PHE A 115 6.16 13.73 -21.43
N SER A 116 5.90 13.27 -22.66
CA SER A 116 6.73 13.65 -23.82
C SER A 116 6.51 15.10 -24.25
#